data_d639cf9fa8db7301a5a9a135383a345d
#
_entry.id   d639cf9fa8db7301a5a9a135383a345d
#
_cell.length_a   1.000
_cell.length_b   1.000
_cell.length_c   1.000
_cell.angle_alpha   90.00
_cell.angle_beta   90.00
_cell.angle_gamma   90.00
#
_symmetry.space_group_name_H-M   'P 1'
#
loop_
_entity.id
_entity.type
_entity.pdbx_description
1 polymer ?
#
loop_
_entity_poly.entity_id
_entity_poly.type
_entity_poly.pdbx_seq_one_letter_code
_entity_poly.pdbx_strand_id
1 'polypeptide(L)'
;MDGRSVKDNDEMVGAKCCKAFRLARSRIGKLLLLASLLLVSLATLATNYLYDGSGKLVSASDDSGASARYTYDSMGNLLAVDRFAAGQLAIFTVNPGRGAPGTIVKIKGQGFSTTAAQNAIKFNGVSATTSAATANELTTTVPAGATTGPVSVTVGTATAASAVDFLVDAAAFAPTITSVAPTLAAVGDQVTVVGTHLVPVEGQTSSLLNGRAVSASSSSNTQIVFPVPPNVGSGRVTVITPYGSATSSQDLTVVPVGVGTADIESSKRLILGAAAQSLTLSTPGKAVAVLYDASVADLISLQFGSLGALTLSYTVYDPTNASVSAGSVSADSPTVHLPKARANGTYMVLLRPSSAPATWKLAVEKATSLSANGSTISQTLTGSAQSKRISFVATAGQNLGLALSDLVTPNSTGGVYLTIYDPDGIYVAYQYCYASNNGCQANFVNARAGTYSVVINAPYGGDQTMSFKSTLSTDVTGTLKADTAQTLTLGRRGQNGRLAFAGRAGQTVALQVAGQTTVPSSRMTYYTVYAPDGSTVASATATSATTLNLPSLPTTGTYTLFVDPYYGETLSAQLTLATGTAGGQTTNGTSGSYATTVPGQNVYLTFKA
;
A
#
# COMPACT_ATOMS: atom_id res chain seq x y z
N MET A 1 -34.02 -44.34 -16.96
CA MET A 1 -33.46 -44.79 -18.24
C MET A 1 -32.70 -43.61 -18.80
N ASP A 2 -31.47 -43.84 -18.67
CA ASP A 2 -30.23 -43.38 -19.29
C ASP A 2 -29.99 -41.85 -19.24
N GLY A 3 -29.10 -41.37 -18.50
CA GLY A 3 -27.78 -41.79 -18.07
C GLY A 3 -26.74 -41.57 -19.17
N ARG A 4 -26.24 -40.32 -19.41
CA ARG A 4 -24.89 -40.11 -19.96
C ARG A 4 -24.24 -38.82 -19.41
N SER A 5 -23.34 -39.08 -18.50
CA SER A 5 -22.19 -38.32 -18.11
C SER A 5 -21.41 -37.82 -19.33
N VAL A 6 -21.09 -36.50 -19.37
CA VAL A 6 -19.98 -36.00 -20.16
C VAL A 6 -18.84 -35.69 -19.21
N LYS A 7 -17.89 -36.60 -19.16
CA LYS A 7 -16.56 -36.44 -18.59
C LYS A 7 -15.59 -35.96 -19.66
N ASP A 8 -14.71 -35.07 -19.23
CA ASP A 8 -13.31 -34.96 -19.59
C ASP A 8 -12.93 -34.54 -21.02
N ASN A 9 -12.56 -33.25 -21.13
CA ASN A 9 -11.64 -32.78 -22.15
C ASN A 9 -10.49 -31.91 -21.57
N ASP A 10 -9.95 -32.30 -20.39
CA ASP A 10 -8.79 -31.61 -19.79
C ASP A 10 -7.49 -32.46 -19.78
N GLU A 11 -7.40 -33.47 -20.66
CA GLU A 11 -6.21 -34.33 -20.70
C GLU A 11 -5.55 -34.42 -22.10
N MET A 12 -5.22 -33.27 -22.73
CA MET A 12 -4.44 -33.33 -23.98
C MET A 12 -3.38 -32.26 -24.19
N VAL A 13 -2.88 -31.65 -23.13
CA VAL A 13 -1.70 -30.73 -23.22
C VAL A 13 -0.48 -31.24 -22.43
N GLY A 14 -0.63 -32.30 -21.62
CA GLY A 14 0.43 -32.86 -20.77
C GLY A 14 1.30 -33.98 -21.38
N ALA A 15 1.06 -34.44 -22.58
CA ALA A 15 1.61 -35.71 -23.05
C ALA A 15 2.62 -35.67 -24.21
N LYS A 16 3.26 -34.52 -24.49
CA LYS A 16 4.31 -34.43 -25.55
C LYS A 16 5.70 -34.03 -25.10
N CYS A 17 6.02 -34.02 -23.81
CA CYS A 17 7.37 -33.66 -23.34
C CYS A 17 8.15 -34.81 -22.68
N CYS A 18 7.69 -36.09 -22.74
CA CYS A 18 8.36 -37.22 -22.11
C CYS A 18 8.72 -38.34 -23.06
N LYS A 19 9.25 -38.07 -24.26
CA LYS A 19 9.72 -39.12 -25.18
C LYS A 19 11.12 -38.92 -25.77
N ALA A 20 12.06 -38.45 -24.99
CA ALA A 20 13.46 -38.38 -25.43
C ALA A 20 14.45 -38.62 -24.28
N PHE A 21 14.23 -39.64 -23.45
CA PHE A 21 15.30 -40.17 -22.58
C PHE A 21 15.07 -41.64 -22.25
N ARG A 22 15.26 -42.47 -23.27
CA ARG A 22 15.58 -43.89 -23.08
C ARG A 22 16.66 -44.25 -24.10
N LEU A 23 17.90 -44.34 -23.62
CA LEU A 23 18.95 -45.24 -24.03
C LEU A 23 20.32 -44.71 -23.57
N ALA A 24 20.78 -45.15 -22.40
CA ALA A 24 22.16 -45.51 -22.15
C ALA A 24 22.28 -46.08 -20.71
N ARG A 25 22.13 -47.36 -20.55
CA ARG A 25 22.61 -48.10 -19.37
C ARG A 25 24.09 -48.42 -19.61
N SER A 26 25.00 -47.82 -18.87
CA SER A 26 26.33 -48.37 -18.59
C SER A 26 26.67 -48.14 -17.12
N ARG A 27 27.14 -49.18 -16.47
CA ARG A 27 27.38 -49.31 -15.04
C ARG A 27 28.74 -48.71 -14.64
N ILE A 28 28.88 -47.40 -14.57
CA ILE A 28 29.97 -46.72 -13.83
C ILE A 28 29.44 -45.29 -13.57
N GLY A 29 28.98 -44.96 -12.37
CA GLY A 29 28.51 -43.60 -12.07
C GLY A 29 27.52 -43.52 -10.90
N LYS A 30 27.48 -44.53 -10.03
CA LYS A 30 26.57 -44.53 -8.88
C LYS A 30 27.07 -43.76 -7.65
N LEU A 31 28.08 -42.89 -7.76
CA LEU A 31 28.60 -42.17 -6.61
C LEU A 31 28.75 -40.65 -6.77
N LEU A 32 28.33 -40.05 -7.88
CA LEU A 32 28.39 -38.60 -8.10
C LEU A 32 27.04 -37.94 -8.41
N LEU A 33 25.94 -38.68 -8.29
CA LEU A 33 24.59 -38.19 -8.59
C LEU A 33 23.71 -37.98 -7.33
N LEU A 34 24.27 -38.08 -6.13
CA LEU A 34 23.53 -37.86 -4.87
C LEU A 34 23.83 -36.51 -4.20
N ALA A 35 24.69 -35.69 -4.76
CA ALA A 35 25.03 -34.37 -4.18
C ALA A 35 24.50 -33.17 -4.97
N SER A 36 23.81 -33.38 -6.10
CA SER A 36 23.23 -32.28 -6.89
C SER A 36 21.69 -32.28 -6.92
N LEU A 37 21.03 -33.13 -6.12
CA LEU A 37 19.56 -33.23 -6.10
C LEU A 37 18.91 -32.56 -4.89
N LEU A 38 19.59 -31.66 -4.20
CA LEU A 38 19.02 -31.00 -3.00
C LEU A 38 19.07 -29.48 -3.05
N LEU A 39 18.96 -28.85 -4.21
CA LEU A 39 18.76 -27.39 -4.32
C LEU A 39 18.04 -27.03 -5.62
N VAL A 40 16.95 -27.73 -5.95
CA VAL A 40 15.91 -27.13 -6.76
C VAL A 40 14.80 -26.71 -5.80
N SER A 41 14.92 -25.51 -5.23
CA SER A 41 13.75 -24.84 -4.73
C SER A 41 12.74 -24.81 -5.87
N LEU A 42 11.58 -25.41 -5.69
CA LEU A 42 10.41 -25.09 -6.50
C LEU A 42 10.09 -23.60 -6.24
N ALA A 43 10.83 -22.71 -6.91
CA ALA A 43 10.33 -21.38 -7.15
C ALA A 43 9.07 -21.62 -7.99
N THR A 44 7.92 -21.34 -7.43
CA THR A 44 6.69 -21.19 -8.20
C THR A 44 6.96 -20.04 -9.15
N LEU A 45 7.16 -20.35 -10.42
CA LEU A 45 7.35 -19.37 -11.48
C LEU A 45 6.05 -18.56 -11.57
N ALA A 46 5.99 -17.44 -10.88
CA ALA A 46 4.90 -16.50 -11.05
C ALA A 46 5.02 -15.92 -12.46
N THR A 47 4.07 -16.23 -13.32
CA THR A 47 4.04 -15.69 -14.67
C THR A 47 3.07 -14.53 -14.71
N ASN A 48 3.57 -13.35 -15.04
CA ASN A 48 2.74 -12.17 -15.22
C ASN A 48 2.19 -12.16 -16.65
N TYR A 49 0.87 -12.07 -16.78
CA TYR A 49 0.18 -11.99 -18.06
C TYR A 49 -0.37 -10.59 -18.28
N LEU A 50 -0.15 -10.04 -19.47
CA LEU A 50 -0.73 -8.78 -19.91
C LEU A 50 -1.72 -9.06 -21.03
N TYR A 51 -2.93 -8.54 -20.88
CA TYR A 51 -4.00 -8.65 -21.87
C TYR A 51 -4.31 -7.26 -22.47
N ASP A 52 -4.75 -7.23 -23.71
CA ASP A 52 -5.28 -6.02 -24.34
C ASP A 52 -6.73 -5.74 -23.90
N GLY A 53 -7.30 -4.62 -24.37
CA GLY A 53 -8.68 -4.22 -24.06
C GLY A 53 -9.75 -5.18 -24.57
N SER A 54 -9.40 -6.11 -25.50
CA SER A 54 -10.28 -7.15 -26.02
C SER A 54 -10.12 -8.50 -25.29
N GLY A 55 -9.23 -8.56 -24.29
CA GLY A 55 -8.95 -9.77 -23.51
C GLY A 55 -7.97 -10.74 -24.18
N LYS A 56 -7.25 -10.35 -25.25
CA LYS A 56 -6.21 -11.16 -25.87
C LYS A 56 -4.90 -11.01 -25.10
N LEU A 57 -4.19 -12.13 -24.90
CA LEU A 57 -2.87 -12.14 -24.26
C LEU A 57 -1.86 -11.45 -25.17
N VAL A 58 -1.26 -10.34 -24.70
CA VAL A 58 -0.24 -9.60 -25.46
C VAL A 58 1.17 -9.81 -24.94
N SER A 59 1.33 -10.19 -23.68
CA SER A 59 2.64 -10.53 -23.11
C SER A 59 2.51 -11.49 -21.94
N ALA A 60 3.52 -12.34 -21.77
CA ALA A 60 3.75 -13.17 -20.60
C ALA A 60 5.20 -13.00 -20.15
N SER A 61 5.43 -12.81 -18.83
CA SER A 61 6.77 -12.65 -18.24
C SER A 61 6.94 -13.62 -17.08
N ASP A 62 8.11 -14.23 -16.97
CA ASP A 62 8.47 -15.11 -15.86
C ASP A 62 9.15 -14.32 -14.71
N ASP A 63 9.44 -15.00 -13.61
CA ASP A 63 10.09 -14.41 -12.44
C ASP A 63 11.54 -13.98 -12.68
N SER A 64 12.19 -14.47 -13.74
CA SER A 64 13.51 -14.02 -14.14
C SER A 64 13.46 -12.67 -14.87
N GLY A 65 12.24 -12.20 -15.24
CA GLY A 65 12.02 -11.02 -16.05
C GLY A 65 12.20 -11.26 -17.56
N ALA A 66 12.37 -12.51 -17.99
CA ALA A 66 12.29 -12.84 -19.41
C ALA A 66 10.81 -12.84 -19.85
N SER A 67 10.55 -12.41 -21.08
CA SER A 67 9.17 -12.23 -21.56
C SER A 67 8.96 -12.69 -22.99
N ALA A 68 7.68 -12.89 -23.33
CA ALA A 68 7.23 -13.15 -24.68
C ALA A 68 6.12 -12.16 -25.06
N ARG A 69 6.18 -11.62 -26.27
CA ARG A 69 5.11 -10.78 -26.87
C ARG A 69 4.35 -11.58 -27.91
N TYR A 70 3.02 -11.51 -27.86
CA TYR A 70 2.11 -12.19 -28.76
C TYR A 70 1.48 -11.15 -29.69
N THR A 71 1.59 -11.36 -30.99
CA THR A 71 1.02 -10.48 -32.03
C THR A 71 -0.03 -11.23 -32.81
N TYR A 72 -1.18 -10.59 -33.03
CA TYR A 72 -2.35 -11.19 -33.68
C TYR A 72 -2.77 -10.40 -34.93
N ASP A 73 -3.39 -11.09 -35.87
CA ASP A 73 -4.09 -10.43 -36.98
C ASP A 73 -5.44 -9.84 -36.53
N SER A 74 -6.13 -9.14 -37.46
CA SER A 74 -7.44 -8.54 -37.20
C SER A 74 -8.55 -9.56 -36.89
N MET A 75 -8.36 -10.85 -37.26
CA MET A 75 -9.31 -11.94 -36.99
C MET A 75 -8.99 -12.62 -35.65
N GLY A 76 -7.86 -12.30 -35.01
CA GLY A 76 -7.44 -12.87 -33.76
C GLY A 76 -6.56 -14.11 -33.88
N ASN A 77 -6.06 -14.44 -35.07
CA ASN A 77 -5.08 -15.51 -35.24
C ASN A 77 -3.70 -15.02 -34.79
N LEU A 78 -2.95 -15.90 -34.10
CA LEU A 78 -1.59 -15.60 -33.65
C LEU A 78 -0.64 -15.53 -34.86
N LEU A 79 -0.03 -14.36 -35.06
CA LEU A 79 0.92 -14.10 -36.14
C LEU A 79 2.38 -14.36 -35.71
N ALA A 80 2.74 -13.93 -34.49
CA ALA A 80 4.11 -14.01 -34.01
C ALA A 80 4.18 -14.13 -32.48
N VAL A 81 5.26 -14.76 -32.02
CA VAL A 81 5.69 -14.78 -30.60
C VAL A 81 7.15 -14.37 -30.55
N ASP A 82 7.40 -13.14 -30.11
CA ASP A 82 8.72 -12.59 -29.92
C ASP A 82 9.19 -12.84 -28.48
N ARG A 83 10.43 -13.29 -28.29
CA ARG A 83 11.01 -13.55 -26.97
C ARG A 83 12.06 -12.50 -26.63
N PHE A 84 12.06 -12.06 -25.37
CA PHE A 84 12.96 -11.04 -24.85
C PHE A 84 13.64 -11.54 -23.59
N ALA A 85 14.94 -11.29 -23.48
CA ALA A 85 15.69 -11.58 -22.26
C ALA A 85 15.26 -10.63 -21.12
N ALA A 86 15.55 -11.01 -19.88
CA ALA A 86 15.34 -10.16 -18.72
C ALA A 86 16.01 -8.79 -18.90
N GLY A 87 15.24 -7.71 -18.70
CA GLY A 87 15.73 -6.35 -18.85
C GLY A 87 15.98 -5.88 -20.29
N GLN A 88 15.82 -6.73 -21.30
CA GLN A 88 15.91 -6.33 -22.69
C GLN A 88 14.76 -5.36 -23.02
N LEU A 89 15.11 -4.22 -23.65
CA LEU A 89 14.10 -3.23 -24.02
C LEU A 89 13.08 -3.82 -25.00
N ALA A 90 11.79 -3.76 -24.66
CA ALA A 90 10.69 -4.26 -25.48
C ALA A 90 9.41 -3.47 -25.27
N ILE A 91 8.61 -3.32 -26.32
CA ILE A 91 7.25 -2.78 -26.28
C ILE A 91 6.27 -3.95 -26.46
N PHE A 92 5.34 -4.11 -25.52
CA PHE A 92 4.31 -5.14 -25.61
C PHE A 92 3.00 -4.60 -26.16
N THR A 93 2.56 -3.43 -25.66
CA THR A 93 1.33 -2.79 -26.17
C THR A 93 1.47 -1.27 -26.15
N VAL A 94 0.72 -0.65 -27.04
CA VAL A 94 0.50 0.80 -27.13
C VAL A 94 -1.00 1.02 -27.01
N ASN A 95 -1.45 1.71 -25.97
CA ASN A 95 -2.87 1.89 -25.68
C ASN A 95 -3.23 3.36 -25.36
N PRO A 96 -4.18 3.97 -26.09
CA PRO A 96 -4.83 3.42 -27.28
C PRO A 96 -3.83 3.18 -28.42
N GLY A 97 -4.11 2.22 -29.29
CA GLY A 97 -3.30 1.94 -30.50
C GLY A 97 -3.55 2.95 -31.63
N ARG A 98 -4.35 3.98 -31.37
CA ARG A 98 -4.83 4.96 -32.33
C ARG A 98 -5.23 6.25 -31.62
N GLY A 99 -5.02 7.41 -32.27
CA GLY A 99 -5.45 8.69 -31.73
C GLY A 99 -4.92 9.89 -32.52
N ALA A 100 -5.51 11.05 -32.27
CA ALA A 100 -5.07 12.32 -32.82
C ALA A 100 -3.84 12.88 -32.06
N PRO A 101 -3.10 13.84 -32.64
CA PRO A 101 -2.13 14.63 -31.88
C PRO A 101 -2.74 15.19 -30.59
N GLY A 102 -2.03 15.03 -29.47
CA GLY A 102 -2.51 15.37 -28.13
C GLY A 102 -3.17 14.21 -27.36
N THR A 103 -3.47 13.08 -28.02
CA THR A 103 -3.97 11.87 -27.34
C THR A 103 -2.93 11.34 -26.36
N ILE A 104 -3.34 11.09 -25.10
CA ILE A 104 -2.48 10.43 -24.10
C ILE A 104 -2.40 8.95 -24.45
N VAL A 105 -1.18 8.43 -24.51
CA VAL A 105 -0.88 7.05 -24.85
C VAL A 105 -0.05 6.41 -23.75
N LYS A 106 -0.43 5.21 -23.35
CA LYS A 106 0.31 4.34 -22.44
C LYS A 106 1.03 3.25 -23.24
N ILE A 107 2.31 3.14 -23.04
CA ILE A 107 3.17 2.13 -23.67
C ILE A 107 3.56 1.16 -22.56
N LYS A 108 3.11 -0.09 -22.65
CA LYS A 108 3.53 -1.14 -21.73
C LYS A 108 4.61 -2.00 -22.38
N GLY A 109 5.61 -2.36 -21.56
CA GLY A 109 6.77 -3.08 -22.03
C GLY A 109 7.70 -3.46 -20.89
N GLN A 110 8.97 -3.60 -21.19
CA GLN A 110 10.03 -3.83 -20.22
C GLN A 110 11.32 -3.12 -20.61
N GLY A 111 12.24 -2.98 -19.65
CA GLY A 111 13.54 -2.35 -19.86
C GLY A 111 13.48 -0.82 -20.01
N PHE A 112 12.37 -0.19 -19.66
CA PHE A 112 12.24 1.26 -19.64
C PHE A 112 13.02 1.86 -18.48
N SER A 113 13.55 3.08 -18.69
CA SER A 113 14.07 3.87 -17.57
C SER A 113 12.94 4.43 -16.72
N THR A 114 13.10 4.40 -15.40
CA THR A 114 12.16 5.05 -14.46
C THR A 114 12.27 6.58 -14.50
N THR A 115 13.32 7.12 -15.13
CA THR A 115 13.48 8.55 -15.40
C THR A 115 12.86 8.89 -16.74
N ALA A 116 11.78 9.67 -16.77
CA ALA A 116 11.02 9.98 -17.98
C ALA A 116 11.89 10.48 -19.13
N ALA A 117 12.79 11.42 -18.87
CA ALA A 117 13.65 12.04 -19.88
C ALA A 117 14.67 11.08 -20.54
N GLN A 118 14.91 9.90 -19.97
CA GLN A 118 15.81 8.88 -20.51
C GLN A 118 15.12 7.92 -21.50
N ASN A 119 13.77 8.04 -21.65
CA ASN A 119 13.01 7.27 -22.62
C ASN A 119 12.69 8.17 -23.82
N ALA A 120 13.44 8.05 -24.91
CA ALA A 120 13.16 8.80 -26.13
C ALA A 120 12.09 8.07 -26.95
N ILE A 121 10.85 8.58 -26.92
CA ILE A 121 9.70 8.01 -27.62
C ILE A 121 9.56 8.70 -28.99
N LYS A 122 9.28 7.92 -30.04
CA LYS A 122 8.94 8.44 -31.38
C LYS A 122 7.73 7.73 -31.94
N PHE A 123 6.80 8.52 -32.56
CA PHE A 123 5.69 8.04 -33.36
C PHE A 123 6.07 8.16 -34.82
N ASN A 124 6.34 7.03 -35.48
CA ASN A 124 6.83 6.97 -36.87
C ASN A 124 7.94 8.02 -37.15
N GLY A 125 8.94 8.09 -36.27
CA GLY A 125 10.08 9.01 -36.39
C GLY A 125 9.89 10.38 -35.71
N VAL A 126 8.65 10.82 -35.41
CA VAL A 126 8.38 12.12 -34.76
C VAL A 126 8.52 11.99 -33.23
N SER A 127 9.37 12.80 -32.60
CA SER A 127 9.67 12.74 -31.18
C SER A 127 8.46 13.16 -30.33
N ALA A 128 8.22 12.41 -29.25
CA ALA A 128 7.19 12.67 -28.26
C ALA A 128 7.79 12.83 -26.85
N THR A 129 7.15 13.66 -26.01
CA THR A 129 7.58 13.88 -24.64
C THR A 129 7.03 12.79 -23.73
N THR A 130 7.90 12.15 -22.94
CA THR A 130 7.50 11.20 -21.90
C THR A 130 7.04 11.97 -20.67
N SER A 131 5.77 11.85 -20.30
CA SER A 131 5.18 12.57 -19.14
C SER A 131 5.29 11.78 -17.84
N ALA A 132 5.33 10.43 -17.90
CA ALA A 132 5.55 9.56 -16.76
C ALA A 132 6.25 8.27 -17.20
N ALA A 133 7.06 7.68 -16.32
CA ALA A 133 7.81 6.47 -16.59
C ALA A 133 7.93 5.57 -15.36
N THR A 134 7.72 4.28 -15.58
CA THR A 134 8.10 3.17 -14.70
C THR A 134 8.93 2.18 -15.50
N ALA A 135 9.47 1.15 -14.87
CA ALA A 135 10.23 0.11 -15.57
C ALA A 135 9.39 -0.64 -16.64
N ASN A 136 8.05 -0.60 -16.52
CA ASN A 136 7.13 -1.39 -17.36
C ASN A 136 6.01 -0.57 -18.06
N GLU A 137 5.88 0.71 -17.76
CA GLU A 137 4.88 1.59 -18.39
C GLU A 137 5.43 2.99 -18.59
N LEU A 138 5.25 3.50 -19.79
CA LEU A 138 5.51 4.91 -20.15
C LEU A 138 4.19 5.58 -20.49
N THR A 139 4.05 6.83 -20.10
CA THR A 139 2.95 7.71 -20.53
C THR A 139 3.51 8.82 -21.40
N THR A 140 2.89 9.02 -22.56
CA THR A 140 3.28 10.05 -23.52
C THR A 140 2.03 10.62 -24.19
N THR A 141 2.19 11.63 -25.02
CA THR A 141 1.14 12.15 -25.89
C THR A 141 1.57 12.03 -27.34
N VAL A 142 0.60 11.75 -28.22
CA VAL A 142 0.85 11.76 -29.68
C VAL A 142 1.33 13.15 -30.07
N PRO A 143 2.55 13.29 -30.64
CA PRO A 143 3.11 14.62 -30.94
C PRO A 143 2.42 15.24 -32.17
N ALA A 144 2.44 16.56 -32.24
CA ALA A 144 2.05 17.26 -33.46
C ALA A 144 2.97 16.83 -34.63
N GLY A 145 2.37 16.56 -35.78
CA GLY A 145 3.10 16.08 -36.96
C GLY A 145 3.36 14.58 -37.00
N ALA A 146 2.91 13.82 -35.98
CA ALA A 146 2.98 12.35 -36.04
C ALA A 146 2.18 11.82 -37.24
N THR A 147 2.69 10.75 -37.83
CA THR A 147 2.02 9.99 -38.90
C THR A 147 1.85 8.54 -38.46
N THR A 148 0.87 7.85 -39.08
CA THR A 148 0.66 6.41 -38.83
C THR A 148 1.93 5.61 -39.08
N GLY A 149 2.29 4.74 -38.14
CA GLY A 149 3.47 3.90 -38.21
C GLY A 149 3.90 3.40 -36.82
N PRO A 150 5.06 2.74 -36.70
CA PRO A 150 5.51 2.14 -35.47
C PRO A 150 5.84 3.19 -34.39
N VAL A 151 5.50 2.86 -33.14
CA VAL A 151 5.98 3.60 -31.97
C VAL A 151 7.31 2.97 -31.54
N SER A 152 8.35 3.78 -31.41
CA SER A 152 9.64 3.32 -30.90
C SER A 152 10.02 4.00 -29.59
N VAL A 153 10.74 3.27 -28.76
CA VAL A 153 11.33 3.74 -27.49
C VAL A 153 12.82 3.46 -27.55
N THR A 154 13.63 4.47 -27.24
CA THR A 154 15.09 4.33 -27.13
C THR A 154 15.50 4.65 -25.68
N VAL A 155 16.26 3.75 -25.06
CA VAL A 155 16.87 3.91 -23.73
C VAL A 155 18.38 3.67 -23.88
N GLY A 156 19.18 4.70 -23.67
CA GLY A 156 20.62 4.64 -23.97
C GLY A 156 20.85 4.39 -25.47
N THR A 157 21.45 3.24 -25.79
CA THR A 157 21.70 2.81 -27.19
C THR A 157 20.69 1.78 -27.70
N ALA A 158 19.85 1.23 -26.82
CA ALA A 158 18.87 0.22 -27.19
C ALA A 158 17.58 0.88 -27.71
N THR A 159 17.04 0.33 -28.81
CA THR A 159 15.76 0.77 -29.38
C THR A 159 14.83 -0.42 -29.56
N ALA A 160 13.57 -0.26 -29.15
CA ALA A 160 12.50 -1.20 -29.40
C ALA A 160 11.36 -0.51 -30.16
N ALA A 161 10.64 -1.27 -30.99
CA ALA A 161 9.47 -0.79 -31.72
C ALA A 161 8.23 -1.63 -31.37
N SER A 162 7.04 -1.01 -31.52
CA SER A 162 5.77 -1.69 -31.42
C SER A 162 5.61 -2.72 -32.54
N ALA A 163 4.97 -3.85 -32.24
CA ALA A 163 4.69 -4.88 -33.25
C ALA A 163 3.59 -4.46 -34.24
N VAL A 164 2.76 -3.51 -33.82
CA VAL A 164 1.65 -2.98 -34.62
C VAL A 164 1.83 -1.47 -34.74
N ASP A 165 1.49 -0.93 -35.92
CA ASP A 165 1.54 0.50 -36.15
C ASP A 165 0.50 1.24 -35.30
N PHE A 166 0.92 2.39 -34.76
CA PHE A 166 0.00 3.35 -34.17
C PHE A 166 -0.69 4.13 -35.30
N LEU A 167 -2.01 4.13 -35.28
CA LEU A 167 -2.78 4.84 -36.29
C LEU A 167 -3.02 6.28 -35.82
N VAL A 168 -2.44 7.24 -36.52
CA VAL A 168 -2.67 8.67 -36.25
C VAL A 168 -3.92 9.14 -36.96
N ASP A 169 -4.91 9.57 -36.17
CA ASP A 169 -6.20 10.02 -36.68
C ASP A 169 -6.37 11.53 -36.61
N ALA A 170 -7.13 12.06 -37.49
CA ALA A 170 -7.58 13.45 -37.38
C ALA A 170 -8.48 13.59 -36.15
N ALA A 171 -8.27 14.66 -35.34
CA ALA A 171 -9.03 14.95 -34.12
C ALA A 171 -10.54 14.99 -34.32
N ALA A 172 -11.00 15.13 -35.55
CA ALA A 172 -12.40 15.17 -35.95
C ALA A 172 -13.18 13.86 -35.70
N PHE A 173 -12.49 12.72 -35.47
CA PHE A 173 -13.15 11.41 -35.31
C PHE A 173 -13.10 10.86 -33.87
N ALA A 174 -12.52 11.60 -32.92
CA ALA A 174 -12.53 11.20 -31.51
C ALA A 174 -13.99 11.15 -31.00
N PRO A 175 -14.36 10.13 -30.21
CA PRO A 175 -15.69 10.07 -29.63
C PRO A 175 -15.90 11.22 -28.65
N THR A 176 -17.16 11.69 -28.56
CA THR A 176 -17.59 12.58 -27.48
C THR A 176 -18.84 12.01 -26.82
N ILE A 177 -19.02 12.27 -25.53
CA ILE A 177 -20.26 11.97 -24.81
C ILE A 177 -20.85 13.30 -24.35
N THR A 178 -22.06 13.59 -24.80
CA THR A 178 -22.80 14.79 -24.43
C THR A 178 -23.77 14.56 -23.29
N SER A 179 -24.38 13.37 -23.20
CA SER A 179 -25.28 13.02 -22.10
C SER A 179 -25.34 11.51 -21.85
N VAL A 180 -25.70 11.17 -20.61
CA VAL A 180 -26.08 9.82 -20.18
C VAL A 180 -27.42 9.93 -19.46
N ALA A 181 -28.40 9.17 -19.90
CA ALA A 181 -29.76 9.21 -19.34
C ALA A 181 -30.41 7.81 -19.28
N PRO A 182 -31.10 7.50 -18.16
CA PRO A 182 -31.23 8.29 -16.96
C PRO A 182 -29.89 8.36 -16.20
N THR A 183 -29.71 9.31 -15.27
CA THR A 183 -28.55 9.40 -14.39
C THR A 183 -28.67 8.53 -13.13
N LEU A 184 -29.84 7.93 -12.94
CA LEU A 184 -30.18 7.01 -11.85
C LEU A 184 -30.92 5.81 -12.43
N ALA A 185 -30.39 4.61 -12.26
CA ALA A 185 -30.93 3.39 -12.85
C ALA A 185 -30.76 2.18 -11.93
N ALA A 186 -31.66 1.22 -12.05
CA ALA A 186 -31.54 -0.11 -11.45
C ALA A 186 -30.88 -1.10 -12.43
N VAL A 187 -30.46 -2.25 -11.91
CA VAL A 187 -29.99 -3.36 -12.74
C VAL A 187 -31.11 -3.77 -13.73
N GLY A 188 -30.79 -3.85 -15.01
CA GLY A 188 -31.71 -4.15 -16.10
C GLY A 188 -32.32 -2.93 -16.78
N ASP A 189 -32.30 -1.74 -16.16
CA ASP A 189 -32.79 -0.51 -16.79
C ASP A 189 -31.95 -0.12 -17.99
N GLN A 190 -32.59 0.38 -19.03
CA GLN A 190 -31.93 0.86 -20.24
C GLN A 190 -31.29 2.23 -19.98
N VAL A 191 -30.04 2.36 -20.34
CA VAL A 191 -29.25 3.60 -20.26
C VAL A 191 -28.88 4.02 -21.68
N THR A 192 -29.14 5.27 -22.02
CA THR A 192 -28.82 5.88 -23.31
C THR A 192 -27.65 6.83 -23.15
N VAL A 193 -26.61 6.61 -23.93
CA VAL A 193 -25.46 7.49 -24.09
C VAL A 193 -25.60 8.23 -25.42
N VAL A 194 -25.57 9.54 -25.38
CA VAL A 194 -25.63 10.38 -26.58
C VAL A 194 -24.29 11.08 -26.76
N GLY A 195 -23.85 11.19 -28.01
CA GLY A 195 -22.57 11.81 -28.33
C GLY A 195 -22.29 11.89 -29.81
N THR A 196 -21.02 12.00 -30.18
CA THR A 196 -20.58 11.95 -31.59
C THR A 196 -19.47 10.93 -31.73
N HIS A 197 -19.35 10.32 -32.91
CA HIS A 197 -18.32 9.32 -33.24
C HIS A 197 -18.27 8.16 -32.23
N LEU A 198 -19.44 7.78 -31.69
CA LEU A 198 -19.53 6.69 -30.69
C LEU A 198 -19.32 5.31 -31.33
N VAL A 199 -19.69 5.14 -32.60
CA VAL A 199 -19.45 3.90 -33.37
C VAL A 199 -18.92 4.28 -34.77
N PRO A 200 -17.71 4.83 -34.86
CA PRO A 200 -17.12 5.25 -36.11
C PRO A 200 -16.76 4.07 -37.03
N VAL A 201 -16.56 2.90 -36.45
CA VAL A 201 -16.29 1.62 -37.14
C VAL A 201 -17.11 0.54 -36.45
N GLU A 202 -17.94 -0.14 -37.19
CA GLU A 202 -18.81 -1.21 -36.70
C GLU A 202 -17.99 -2.33 -36.06
N GLY A 203 -18.44 -2.84 -34.88
CA GLY A 203 -17.77 -3.91 -34.12
C GLY A 203 -16.47 -3.51 -33.42
N GLN A 204 -16.02 -2.25 -33.49
CA GLN A 204 -14.77 -1.79 -32.87
C GLN A 204 -14.98 -0.80 -31.71
N THR A 205 -16.20 -0.69 -31.20
CA THR A 205 -16.51 0.15 -30.05
C THR A 205 -16.73 -0.70 -28.81
N SER A 206 -16.11 -0.29 -27.71
CA SER A 206 -16.34 -0.84 -26.38
C SER A 206 -16.95 0.22 -25.47
N SER A 207 -17.96 -0.16 -24.71
CA SER A 207 -18.59 0.70 -23.70
C SER A 207 -18.29 0.15 -22.32
N LEU A 208 -17.93 1.03 -21.40
CA LEU A 208 -17.63 0.70 -20.01
C LEU A 208 -18.51 1.53 -19.08
N LEU A 209 -19.00 0.92 -18.01
CA LEU A 209 -19.58 1.61 -16.86
C LEU A 209 -18.69 1.33 -15.63
N ASN A 210 -18.22 2.38 -14.99
CA ASN A 210 -17.30 2.25 -13.84
C ASN A 210 -16.09 1.34 -14.17
N GLY A 211 -15.52 1.47 -15.37
CA GLY A 211 -14.39 0.67 -15.84
C GLY A 211 -14.72 -0.78 -16.23
N ARG A 212 -15.98 -1.22 -16.15
CA ARG A 212 -16.43 -2.57 -16.51
C ARG A 212 -17.18 -2.57 -17.83
N ALA A 213 -16.92 -3.56 -18.66
CA ALA A 213 -17.55 -3.69 -19.97
C ALA A 213 -19.07 -3.85 -19.83
N VAL A 214 -19.80 -3.13 -20.68
CA VAL A 214 -21.26 -3.24 -20.85
C VAL A 214 -21.58 -3.58 -22.29
N SER A 215 -22.60 -4.44 -22.50
CA SER A 215 -23.03 -4.85 -23.82
C SER A 215 -24.15 -3.93 -24.30
N ALA A 216 -23.94 -3.25 -25.44
CA ALA A 216 -24.96 -2.43 -26.03
C ALA A 216 -26.12 -3.30 -26.56
N SER A 217 -27.37 -2.89 -26.30
CA SER A 217 -28.57 -3.43 -26.94
C SER A 217 -28.81 -2.80 -28.31
N SER A 218 -28.38 -1.54 -28.49
CA SER A 218 -28.32 -0.85 -29.79
C SER A 218 -27.18 0.17 -29.77
N SER A 219 -26.58 0.40 -30.94
CA SER A 219 -25.51 1.36 -31.10
C SER A 219 -25.51 2.02 -32.47
N SER A 220 -25.15 3.30 -32.47
CA SER A 220 -24.96 4.11 -33.66
C SER A 220 -23.83 5.11 -33.42
N ASN A 221 -23.49 5.89 -34.45
CA ASN A 221 -22.45 6.92 -34.33
C ASN A 221 -22.81 8.07 -33.38
N THR A 222 -24.10 8.20 -33.01
CA THR A 222 -24.60 9.28 -32.13
C THR A 222 -25.24 8.77 -30.83
N GLN A 223 -25.52 7.46 -30.73
CA GLN A 223 -26.20 6.89 -29.56
C GLN A 223 -25.75 5.46 -29.30
N ILE A 224 -25.58 5.14 -28.02
CA ILE A 224 -25.39 3.76 -27.52
C ILE A 224 -26.42 3.54 -26.42
N VAL A 225 -27.15 2.42 -26.49
CA VAL A 225 -28.10 2.00 -25.46
C VAL A 225 -27.64 0.67 -24.90
N PHE A 226 -27.60 0.56 -23.55
CA PHE A 226 -27.26 -0.69 -22.88
C PHE A 226 -28.12 -0.89 -21.62
N PRO A 227 -28.49 -2.12 -21.28
CA PRO A 227 -29.08 -2.41 -19.99
C PRO A 227 -27.98 -2.35 -18.91
N VAL A 228 -28.27 -1.81 -17.73
CA VAL A 228 -27.35 -1.87 -16.59
C VAL A 228 -27.10 -3.33 -16.23
N PRO A 229 -25.88 -3.86 -16.37
CA PRO A 229 -25.64 -5.27 -16.10
C PRO A 229 -25.58 -5.55 -14.59
N PRO A 230 -25.82 -6.78 -14.14
CA PRO A 230 -25.57 -7.19 -12.77
C PRO A 230 -24.07 -7.06 -12.45
N ASN A 231 -23.73 -6.86 -11.18
CA ASN A 231 -22.36 -6.74 -10.68
C ASN A 231 -21.56 -5.57 -11.28
N VAL A 232 -22.24 -4.50 -11.66
CA VAL A 232 -21.64 -3.22 -12.03
C VAL A 232 -22.24 -2.13 -11.17
N GLY A 233 -21.36 -1.39 -10.48
CA GLY A 233 -21.75 -0.28 -9.62
C GLY A 233 -21.78 1.06 -10.33
N SER A 234 -22.15 2.08 -9.56
CA SER A 234 -22.23 3.47 -10.01
C SER A 234 -20.90 3.99 -10.54
N GLY A 235 -20.93 4.93 -11.46
CA GLY A 235 -19.74 5.57 -11.98
C GLY A 235 -19.94 6.21 -13.35
N ARG A 236 -18.86 6.61 -13.97
CA ARG A 236 -18.88 7.22 -15.29
C ARG A 236 -18.96 6.18 -16.40
N VAL A 237 -19.62 6.55 -17.48
CA VAL A 237 -19.64 5.77 -18.71
C VAL A 237 -18.47 6.20 -19.58
N THR A 238 -17.71 5.23 -20.08
CA THR A 238 -16.61 5.47 -21.02
C THR A 238 -16.90 4.72 -22.31
N VAL A 239 -16.75 5.40 -23.45
CA VAL A 239 -16.81 4.80 -24.78
C VAL A 239 -15.41 4.81 -25.37
N ILE A 240 -14.94 3.66 -25.80
CA ILE A 240 -13.62 3.47 -26.41
C ILE A 240 -13.85 3.07 -27.87
N THR A 241 -13.24 3.82 -28.77
CA THR A 241 -13.28 3.57 -30.20
C THR A 241 -11.86 3.43 -30.74
N PRO A 242 -11.68 2.99 -32.00
CA PRO A 242 -10.35 3.03 -32.63
C PRO A 242 -9.73 4.44 -32.69
N TYR A 243 -10.53 5.48 -32.56
CA TYR A 243 -10.13 6.89 -32.68
C TYR A 243 -9.92 7.58 -31.32
N GLY A 244 -9.98 6.82 -30.19
CA GLY A 244 -9.78 7.34 -28.85
C GLY A 244 -10.89 6.94 -27.89
N SER A 245 -10.95 7.61 -26.75
CA SER A 245 -11.97 7.36 -25.74
C SER A 245 -12.61 8.66 -25.25
N ALA A 246 -13.88 8.54 -24.86
CA ALA A 246 -14.61 9.60 -24.17
C ALA A 246 -15.22 9.05 -22.88
N THR A 247 -15.17 9.85 -21.82
CA THR A 247 -15.79 9.52 -20.53
C THR A 247 -16.83 10.58 -20.21
N SER A 248 -18.00 10.15 -19.73
CA SER A 248 -19.09 11.06 -19.38
C SER A 248 -18.67 12.04 -18.28
N SER A 249 -19.14 13.28 -18.37
CA SER A 249 -18.98 14.29 -17.30
C SER A 249 -19.85 13.97 -16.10
N GLN A 250 -20.98 13.30 -16.32
CA GLN A 250 -21.95 12.88 -15.32
C GLN A 250 -21.74 11.42 -14.94
N ASP A 251 -22.06 11.10 -13.69
CA ASP A 251 -22.11 9.73 -13.21
C ASP A 251 -23.48 9.11 -13.51
N LEU A 252 -23.46 7.82 -13.78
CA LEU A 252 -24.64 6.97 -13.66
C LEU A 252 -24.65 6.38 -12.26
N THR A 253 -25.66 6.72 -11.47
CA THR A 253 -25.88 6.12 -10.14
C THR A 253 -26.68 4.83 -10.35
N VAL A 254 -26.06 3.70 -10.07
CA VAL A 254 -26.71 2.38 -10.11
C VAL A 254 -27.19 2.04 -8.71
N VAL A 255 -28.51 1.92 -8.54
CA VAL A 255 -29.06 1.56 -7.23
C VAL A 255 -28.80 0.11 -6.90
N PRO A 256 -28.50 -0.21 -5.61
CA PRO A 256 -28.29 -1.58 -5.19
C PRO A 256 -29.57 -2.41 -5.28
N VAL A 257 -29.40 -3.73 -5.33
CA VAL A 257 -30.55 -4.66 -5.29
C VAL A 257 -31.36 -4.42 -4.01
N GLY A 258 -32.68 -4.30 -4.18
CA GLY A 258 -33.61 -4.02 -3.08
C GLY A 258 -33.81 -2.54 -2.76
N VAL A 259 -33.16 -1.64 -3.50
CA VAL A 259 -33.38 -0.19 -3.44
C VAL A 259 -34.02 0.26 -4.74
N GLY A 260 -35.14 0.95 -4.65
CA GLY A 260 -35.80 1.55 -5.83
C GLY A 260 -35.11 2.84 -6.25
N THR A 261 -35.15 3.16 -7.54
CA THR A 261 -34.68 4.48 -8.02
C THR A 261 -35.46 5.63 -7.37
N ALA A 262 -36.76 5.42 -7.10
CA ALA A 262 -37.60 6.36 -6.37
C ALA A 262 -37.15 6.60 -4.92
N ASP A 263 -36.39 5.71 -4.30
CA ASP A 263 -35.89 5.85 -2.92
C ASP A 263 -34.69 6.80 -2.82
N ILE A 264 -34.09 7.16 -3.93
CA ILE A 264 -32.94 8.08 -3.98
C ILE A 264 -33.43 9.48 -4.29
N GLU A 265 -33.20 10.42 -3.37
CA GLU A 265 -33.55 11.84 -3.60
C GLU A 265 -32.48 12.56 -4.42
N SER A 266 -31.23 12.26 -4.16
CA SER A 266 -30.10 12.90 -4.86
C SER A 266 -28.87 12.00 -4.89
N SER A 267 -28.00 12.26 -5.88
CA SER A 267 -26.69 11.65 -5.99
C SER A 267 -25.62 12.73 -6.15
N LYS A 268 -24.51 12.59 -5.43
CA LYS A 268 -23.41 13.57 -5.47
C LYS A 268 -22.06 12.87 -5.45
N ARG A 269 -21.15 13.27 -6.35
CA ARG A 269 -19.75 12.84 -6.30
C ARG A 269 -18.96 13.71 -5.33
N LEU A 270 -18.18 13.09 -4.45
CA LEU A 270 -17.19 13.73 -3.61
C LEU A 270 -15.78 13.40 -4.12
N ILE A 271 -14.89 14.38 -3.99
CA ILE A 271 -13.48 14.22 -4.33
C ILE A 271 -12.74 13.76 -3.07
N LEU A 272 -11.96 12.71 -3.21
CA LEU A 272 -11.14 12.16 -2.14
C LEU A 272 -10.14 13.21 -1.61
N GLY A 273 -10.15 13.46 -0.31
CA GLY A 273 -9.29 14.45 0.35
C GLY A 273 -9.76 15.91 0.22
N ALA A 274 -10.87 16.17 -0.46
CA ALA A 274 -11.44 17.52 -0.51
C ALA A 274 -12.16 17.89 0.80
N ALA A 275 -12.38 19.18 0.99
CA ALA A 275 -13.13 19.69 2.13
C ALA A 275 -14.55 19.08 2.20
N ALA A 276 -15.05 18.92 3.43
CA ALA A 276 -16.38 18.36 3.67
C ALA A 276 -17.47 19.14 2.94
N GLN A 277 -18.32 18.42 2.22
CA GLN A 277 -19.42 18.96 1.45
C GLN A 277 -20.73 18.84 2.22
N SER A 278 -21.59 19.84 2.08
CA SER A 278 -22.94 19.81 2.62
C SER A 278 -23.84 18.89 1.78
N LEU A 279 -24.59 18.04 2.46
CA LEU A 279 -25.58 17.13 1.90
C LEU A 279 -26.93 17.40 2.59
N THR A 280 -27.98 17.36 1.82
CA THR A 280 -29.35 17.59 2.31
C THR A 280 -30.26 16.47 1.85
N LEU A 281 -31.25 16.14 2.69
CA LEU A 281 -32.36 15.29 2.35
C LEU A 281 -33.63 15.97 2.84
N SER A 282 -34.58 16.18 1.93
CA SER A 282 -35.82 16.92 2.21
C SER A 282 -36.98 15.98 2.48
N THR A 283 -37.00 14.82 1.81
CA THR A 283 -38.12 13.88 1.82
C THR A 283 -37.89 12.74 2.80
N PRO A 284 -38.79 12.53 3.81
CA PRO A 284 -38.68 11.40 4.70
C PRO A 284 -38.65 10.04 4.00
N GLY A 285 -37.85 9.11 4.51
CA GLY A 285 -37.76 7.73 4.02
C GLY A 285 -36.88 7.56 2.76
N LYS A 286 -36.44 8.64 2.14
CA LYS A 286 -35.49 8.57 1.00
C LYS A 286 -34.03 8.50 1.45
N ALA A 287 -33.14 8.39 0.49
CA ALA A 287 -31.70 8.31 0.70
C ALA A 287 -30.93 9.28 -0.19
N VAL A 288 -29.73 9.63 0.23
CA VAL A 288 -28.74 10.33 -0.59
C VAL A 288 -27.65 9.34 -0.97
N ALA A 289 -27.34 9.27 -2.27
CA ALA A 289 -26.21 8.50 -2.79
C ALA A 289 -24.96 9.41 -2.90
N VAL A 290 -23.86 8.97 -2.32
CA VAL A 290 -22.57 9.68 -2.42
C VAL A 290 -21.59 8.79 -3.16
N LEU A 291 -20.98 9.31 -4.22
CA LEU A 291 -20.01 8.61 -5.05
C LEU A 291 -18.60 9.13 -4.77
N TYR A 292 -17.61 8.24 -4.77
CA TYR A 292 -16.20 8.59 -4.69
C TYR A 292 -15.35 7.53 -5.38
N ASP A 293 -14.19 7.92 -5.88
CA ASP A 293 -13.25 6.98 -6.51
C ASP A 293 -12.25 6.45 -5.49
N ALA A 294 -11.93 5.17 -5.58
CA ALA A 294 -10.86 4.55 -4.80
C ALA A 294 -10.07 3.54 -5.65
N SER A 295 -8.83 3.33 -5.27
CA SER A 295 -7.95 2.32 -5.85
C SER A 295 -7.82 1.12 -4.93
N VAL A 296 -7.46 -0.03 -5.50
CA VAL A 296 -7.15 -1.25 -4.71
C VAL A 296 -6.17 -0.90 -3.59
N ALA A 297 -6.42 -1.43 -2.42
CA ALA A 297 -5.68 -1.24 -1.18
C ALA A 297 -5.80 0.15 -0.53
N ASP A 298 -6.58 1.07 -1.08
CA ASP A 298 -6.86 2.33 -0.40
C ASP A 298 -7.58 2.09 0.93
N LEU A 299 -7.16 2.85 1.94
CA LEU A 299 -7.77 2.89 3.27
C LEU A 299 -8.55 4.19 3.38
N ILE A 300 -9.86 4.09 3.19
CA ILE A 300 -10.77 5.23 3.12
C ILE A 300 -11.47 5.44 4.46
N SER A 301 -11.69 6.70 4.81
CA SER A 301 -12.48 7.12 5.96
C SER A 301 -13.57 8.10 5.53
N LEU A 302 -14.77 7.90 6.04
CA LEU A 302 -15.90 8.81 5.90
C LEU A 302 -15.95 9.69 7.14
N GLN A 303 -15.78 10.99 6.96
CA GLN A 303 -15.80 12.00 8.04
C GLN A 303 -17.12 12.76 7.97
N PHE A 304 -17.99 12.50 8.92
CA PHE A 304 -19.27 13.20 9.04
C PHE A 304 -19.12 14.43 9.95
N GLY A 305 -19.93 15.44 9.70
CA GLY A 305 -19.97 16.65 10.52
C GLY A 305 -21.35 17.28 10.53
N SER A 306 -21.58 18.18 11.48
CA SER A 306 -22.86 18.90 11.67
C SER A 306 -24.03 17.95 11.91
N LEU A 307 -23.81 16.85 12.63
CA LEU A 307 -24.83 15.84 12.89
C LEU A 307 -25.84 16.28 13.97
N GLY A 308 -25.41 17.00 15.02
CA GLY A 308 -26.28 17.34 16.15
C GLY A 308 -26.93 16.08 16.74
N ALA A 309 -28.26 16.05 16.81
CA ALA A 309 -29.03 14.88 17.24
C ALA A 309 -29.33 13.87 16.12
N LEU A 310 -28.83 14.14 14.90
CA LEU A 310 -29.09 13.29 13.74
C LEU A 310 -28.27 12.01 13.79
N THR A 311 -28.94 10.88 13.56
CA THR A 311 -28.28 9.60 13.27
C THR A 311 -28.45 9.29 11.79
N LEU A 312 -27.37 8.86 11.13
CA LEU A 312 -27.39 8.43 9.73
C LEU A 312 -27.08 6.95 9.66
N SER A 313 -27.95 6.16 9.05
CA SER A 313 -27.57 4.84 8.60
C SER A 313 -26.80 4.97 7.27
N TYR A 314 -25.75 4.17 7.11
CA TYR A 314 -24.97 4.13 5.91
C TYR A 314 -24.80 2.69 5.40
N THR A 315 -24.72 2.55 4.09
CA THR A 315 -24.23 1.32 3.45
C THR A 315 -23.27 1.71 2.32
N VAL A 316 -22.10 1.10 2.30
CA VAL A 316 -21.08 1.35 1.27
C VAL A 316 -21.07 0.19 0.28
N TYR A 317 -21.11 0.51 -1.00
CA TYR A 317 -21.07 -0.44 -2.11
C TYR A 317 -19.79 -0.23 -2.90
N ASP A 318 -19.18 -1.33 -3.30
CA ASP A 318 -17.98 -1.35 -4.14
C ASP A 318 -18.32 -1.18 -5.64
N PRO A 319 -17.31 -1.10 -6.54
CA PRO A 319 -17.54 -0.99 -7.98
C PRO A 319 -18.31 -2.15 -8.62
N THR A 320 -18.56 -3.24 -7.88
CA THR A 320 -19.42 -4.35 -8.33
C THR A 320 -20.86 -4.24 -7.83
N ASN A 321 -21.19 -3.16 -7.13
CA ASN A 321 -22.47 -2.97 -6.43
C ASN A 321 -22.68 -3.94 -5.26
N ALA A 322 -21.62 -4.55 -4.73
CA ALA A 322 -21.67 -5.39 -3.55
C ALA A 322 -21.47 -4.53 -2.28
N SER A 323 -22.23 -4.80 -1.22
CA SER A 323 -22.06 -4.13 0.06
C SER A 323 -20.75 -4.56 0.71
N VAL A 324 -19.96 -3.58 1.16
CA VAL A 324 -18.65 -3.79 1.81
C VAL A 324 -18.60 -3.30 3.25
N SER A 325 -19.52 -2.41 3.63
CA SER A 325 -19.64 -1.89 4.99
C SER A 325 -21.04 -1.32 5.20
N ALA A 326 -21.59 -1.50 6.38
CA ALA A 326 -22.86 -0.89 6.77
C ALA A 326 -22.87 -0.60 8.27
N GLY A 327 -23.63 0.40 8.67
CA GLY A 327 -23.77 0.79 10.08
C GLY A 327 -24.51 2.10 10.25
N SER A 328 -24.27 2.75 11.38
CA SER A 328 -24.82 4.06 11.69
C SER A 328 -23.73 5.00 12.23
N VAL A 329 -23.93 6.29 12.04
CA VAL A 329 -23.11 7.37 12.58
C VAL A 329 -23.96 8.38 13.33
N SER A 330 -23.36 8.98 14.36
CA SER A 330 -23.95 10.04 15.18
C SER A 330 -22.87 11.07 15.53
N ALA A 331 -23.24 12.11 16.24
CA ALA A 331 -22.27 13.09 16.74
C ALA A 331 -21.19 12.45 17.64
N ASP A 332 -21.54 11.39 18.38
CA ASP A 332 -20.61 10.67 19.25
C ASP A 332 -19.69 9.67 18.50
N SER A 333 -20.02 9.36 17.26
CA SER A 333 -19.23 8.48 16.39
C SER A 333 -19.33 8.94 14.93
N PRO A 334 -18.70 10.10 14.59
CA PRO A 334 -18.88 10.74 13.29
C PRO A 334 -17.92 10.24 12.21
N THR A 335 -17.07 9.28 12.51
CA THR A 335 -16.09 8.76 11.57
C THR A 335 -16.27 7.27 11.32
N VAL A 336 -16.24 6.88 10.05
CA VAL A 336 -16.24 5.47 9.63
C VAL A 336 -14.95 5.15 8.90
N HIS A 337 -14.20 4.19 9.41
CA HIS A 337 -13.01 3.66 8.74
C HIS A 337 -13.40 2.42 7.95
N LEU A 338 -13.41 2.55 6.62
CA LEU A 338 -13.81 1.47 5.73
C LEU A 338 -12.74 0.37 5.66
N PRO A 339 -13.13 -0.88 5.36
CA PRO A 339 -12.20 -1.93 4.98
C PRO A 339 -11.32 -1.49 3.81
N LYS A 340 -10.18 -2.14 3.65
CA LYS A 340 -9.28 -1.91 2.50
C LYS A 340 -10.05 -2.08 1.18
N ALA A 341 -9.94 -1.11 0.28
CA ALA A 341 -10.60 -1.15 -1.01
C ALA A 341 -10.12 -2.37 -1.83
N ARG A 342 -11.07 -3.15 -2.35
CA ARG A 342 -10.80 -4.41 -3.05
C ARG A 342 -10.72 -4.26 -4.57
N ALA A 343 -11.22 -3.14 -5.10
CA ALA A 343 -11.27 -2.88 -6.54
C ALA A 343 -10.99 -1.41 -6.84
N ASN A 344 -10.44 -1.14 -8.02
CA ASN A 344 -10.39 0.21 -8.57
C ASN A 344 -11.78 0.60 -9.08
N GLY A 345 -12.16 1.86 -8.89
CA GLY A 345 -13.38 2.42 -9.46
C GLY A 345 -14.16 3.28 -8.47
N THR A 346 -15.38 3.60 -8.88
CA THR A 346 -16.30 4.43 -8.09
C THR A 346 -17.04 3.54 -7.07
N TYR A 347 -16.95 3.93 -5.81
CA TYR A 347 -17.71 3.40 -4.69
C TYR A 347 -18.93 4.28 -4.45
N MET A 348 -19.97 3.72 -3.84
CA MET A 348 -21.17 4.45 -3.45
C MET A 348 -21.44 4.30 -1.95
N VAL A 349 -21.74 5.40 -1.28
CA VAL A 349 -22.29 5.43 0.08
C VAL A 349 -23.74 5.82 -0.01
N LEU A 350 -24.61 4.94 0.43
CA LEU A 350 -26.04 5.21 0.56
C LEU A 350 -26.32 5.68 1.98
N LEU A 351 -26.86 6.88 2.14
CA LEU A 351 -27.09 7.54 3.42
C LEU A 351 -28.60 7.75 3.66
N ARG A 352 -29.07 7.29 4.82
CA ARG A 352 -30.44 7.51 5.27
C ARG A 352 -30.43 8.16 6.67
N PRO A 353 -30.87 9.42 6.77
CA PRO A 353 -31.00 10.07 8.08
C PRO A 353 -32.22 9.55 8.86
N SER A 354 -32.13 9.61 10.18
CA SER A 354 -33.22 9.22 11.09
C SER A 354 -34.45 10.14 11.04
N SER A 355 -34.28 11.33 10.49
CA SER A 355 -35.35 12.32 10.30
C SER A 355 -35.12 13.13 9.02
N ALA A 356 -36.16 13.76 8.50
CA ALA A 356 -36.11 14.71 7.39
C ALA A 356 -37.08 15.89 7.68
N PRO A 357 -36.77 17.10 7.22
CA PRO A 357 -35.56 17.45 6.47
C PRO A 357 -34.27 17.37 7.31
N ALA A 358 -33.17 17.01 6.69
CA ALA A 358 -31.88 16.88 7.35
C ALA A 358 -30.75 17.47 6.50
N THR A 359 -29.77 18.04 7.18
CA THR A 359 -28.55 18.56 6.55
C THR A 359 -27.34 18.12 7.40
N TRP A 360 -26.31 17.60 6.75
CA TRP A 360 -25.06 17.19 7.38
C TRP A 360 -23.88 17.48 6.44
N LYS A 361 -22.67 17.32 6.93
CA LYS A 361 -21.45 17.42 6.13
C LYS A 361 -20.80 16.06 5.99
N LEU A 362 -20.14 15.81 4.85
CA LEU A 362 -19.36 14.60 4.62
C LEU A 362 -18.08 14.94 3.85
N ALA A 363 -16.95 14.45 4.35
CA ALA A 363 -15.70 14.35 3.60
C ALA A 363 -15.33 12.87 3.43
N VAL A 364 -14.69 12.56 2.32
CA VAL A 364 -14.10 11.24 2.06
C VAL A 364 -12.59 11.41 2.06
N GLU A 365 -11.91 10.74 2.98
CA GLU A 365 -10.47 10.91 3.18
C GLU A 365 -9.72 9.60 2.96
N LYS A 366 -8.53 9.68 2.40
CA LYS A 366 -7.58 8.57 2.35
C LYS A 366 -6.69 8.62 3.58
N ALA A 367 -6.31 7.44 4.10
CA ALA A 367 -5.33 7.37 5.18
C ALA A 367 -4.06 8.15 4.83
N THR A 368 -3.58 8.94 5.79
CA THR A 368 -2.29 9.64 5.64
C THR A 368 -1.16 8.62 5.64
N SER A 369 -0.40 8.54 4.56
CA SER A 369 0.72 7.60 4.43
C SER A 369 1.99 8.17 5.06
N LEU A 370 2.61 7.38 5.95
CA LEU A 370 3.93 7.65 6.50
C LEU A 370 4.98 6.78 5.80
N SER A 371 6.13 7.36 5.53
CA SER A 371 7.31 6.63 5.06
C SER A 371 8.30 6.47 6.20
N ALA A 372 8.90 5.28 6.33
CA ALA A 372 9.98 5.07 7.29
C ALA A 372 11.13 6.06 7.02
N ASN A 373 11.55 6.77 8.05
CA ASN A 373 12.52 7.87 8.00
C ASN A 373 12.11 9.05 7.09
N GLY A 374 10.85 9.11 6.66
CA GLY A 374 10.29 10.24 5.92
C GLY A 374 10.04 11.47 6.77
N SER A 375 9.44 12.49 6.20
CA SER A 375 9.10 13.73 6.91
C SER A 375 8.04 13.47 7.99
N THR A 376 8.13 14.20 9.08
CA THR A 376 7.09 14.27 10.11
C THR A 376 5.86 14.95 9.55
N ILE A 377 4.67 14.38 9.78
CA ILE A 377 3.40 14.91 9.27
C ILE A 377 2.59 15.50 10.42
N SER A 378 2.20 16.77 10.28
CA SER A 378 1.28 17.44 11.22
C SER A 378 -0.17 17.07 10.89
N GLN A 379 -0.96 16.80 11.91
CA GLN A 379 -2.36 16.41 11.80
C GLN A 379 -3.22 17.13 12.84
N THR A 380 -4.49 17.27 12.52
CA THR A 380 -5.48 17.94 13.39
C THR A 380 -6.78 17.14 13.38
N LEU A 381 -7.38 16.98 14.56
CA LEU A 381 -8.75 16.50 14.78
C LEU A 381 -9.58 17.72 15.17
N THR A 382 -10.65 18.01 14.41
CA THR A 382 -11.44 19.25 14.56
C THR A 382 -12.86 18.93 15.01
N GLY A 383 -13.03 18.35 16.18
CA GLY A 383 -14.34 18.03 16.74
C GLY A 383 -14.30 16.85 17.68
N SER A 384 -15.37 16.69 18.46
CA SER A 384 -15.51 15.57 19.38
C SER A 384 -15.64 14.24 18.64
N ALA A 385 -15.08 13.19 19.21
CA ALA A 385 -15.15 11.81 18.70
C ALA A 385 -14.65 11.60 17.26
N GLN A 386 -14.00 12.61 16.63
CA GLN A 386 -13.36 12.43 15.34
C GLN A 386 -12.13 11.52 15.45
N SER A 387 -11.85 10.83 14.36
CA SER A 387 -10.66 10.01 14.26
C SER A 387 -9.95 10.21 12.93
N LYS A 388 -8.64 10.01 12.92
CA LYS A 388 -7.80 10.02 11.71
C LYS A 388 -7.20 8.65 11.51
N ARG A 389 -7.04 8.27 10.26
CA ARG A 389 -6.33 7.05 9.90
C ARG A 389 -4.99 7.40 9.26
N ILE A 390 -3.93 6.84 9.76
CA ILE A 390 -2.61 6.85 9.13
C ILE A 390 -2.29 5.42 8.66
N SER A 391 -1.38 5.31 7.71
CA SER A 391 -0.90 4.04 7.19
C SER A 391 0.59 4.09 6.91
N PHE A 392 1.25 2.95 6.90
CA PHE A 392 2.63 2.81 6.46
C PHE A 392 2.87 1.40 5.92
N VAL A 393 3.85 1.27 5.04
CA VAL A 393 4.28 -0.03 4.52
C VAL A 393 5.50 -0.49 5.31
N ALA A 394 5.46 -1.74 5.77
CA ALA A 394 6.60 -2.42 6.37
C ALA A 394 7.09 -3.55 5.46
N THR A 395 8.39 -3.82 5.49
CA THR A 395 8.99 -5.04 4.93
C THR A 395 9.11 -6.11 6.01
N ALA A 396 9.14 -7.38 5.61
CA ALA A 396 9.27 -8.49 6.56
C ALA A 396 10.57 -8.35 7.38
N GLY A 397 10.45 -8.52 8.69
CA GLY A 397 11.58 -8.44 9.61
C GLY A 397 12.01 -7.02 9.99
N GLN A 398 11.37 -5.99 9.45
CA GLN A 398 11.69 -4.60 9.74
C GLN A 398 11.30 -4.21 11.17
N ASN A 399 12.17 -3.46 11.85
CA ASN A 399 11.87 -2.85 13.13
C ASN A 399 11.58 -1.37 12.94
N LEU A 400 10.41 -0.94 13.40
CA LEU A 400 9.91 0.43 13.23
C LEU A 400 9.38 0.98 14.54
N GLY A 401 9.50 2.27 14.74
CA GLY A 401 8.82 3.00 15.79
C GLY A 401 7.95 4.11 15.20
N LEU A 402 6.67 4.11 15.55
CA LEU A 402 5.72 5.18 15.24
C LEU A 402 5.60 6.08 16.47
N ALA A 403 6.03 7.31 16.36
CA ALA A 403 5.81 8.32 17.40
C ALA A 403 4.68 9.27 17.03
N LEU A 404 3.80 9.53 17.98
CA LEU A 404 3.02 10.75 18.04
C LEU A 404 3.75 11.72 18.96
N SER A 405 3.97 12.95 18.49
CA SER A 405 4.63 14.01 19.26
C SER A 405 3.91 15.33 19.12
N ASP A 406 4.30 16.31 19.95
CA ASP A 406 3.72 17.64 20.00
C ASP A 406 2.20 17.59 20.11
N LEU A 407 1.72 16.63 20.93
CA LEU A 407 0.30 16.42 21.17
C LEU A 407 -0.25 17.58 22.01
N VAL A 408 -1.10 18.37 21.38
CA VAL A 408 -1.84 19.45 22.01
C VAL A 408 -3.30 19.04 22.10
N THR A 409 -3.80 19.01 23.31
CA THR A 409 -5.22 18.80 23.62
C THR A 409 -5.74 19.99 24.39
N PRO A 410 -7.05 20.22 24.40
CA PRO A 410 -7.65 21.36 25.12
C PRO A 410 -7.34 21.34 26.62
N ASN A 411 -7.22 20.14 27.19
CA ASN A 411 -6.76 19.92 28.55
C ASN A 411 -5.39 19.27 28.52
N SER A 412 -4.43 19.81 29.24
CA SER A 412 -3.07 19.27 29.32
C SER A 412 -2.99 17.82 29.82
N THR A 413 -4.05 17.33 30.48
CA THR A 413 -4.19 15.93 30.93
C THR A 413 -4.90 15.03 29.91
N GLY A 414 -5.41 15.60 28.83
CA GLY A 414 -6.07 14.86 27.74
C GLY A 414 -5.09 14.05 26.90
N GLY A 415 -5.63 13.27 25.99
CA GLY A 415 -4.84 12.45 25.09
C GLY A 415 -5.65 11.89 23.93
N VAL A 416 -5.02 11.03 23.15
CA VAL A 416 -5.63 10.31 22.02
C VAL A 416 -5.36 8.80 22.15
N TYR A 417 -6.23 8.00 21.54
CA TYR A 417 -6.07 6.55 21.45
C TYR A 417 -5.55 6.18 20.06
N LEU A 418 -4.49 5.38 20.00
CA LEU A 418 -4.04 4.72 18.78
C LEU A 418 -4.55 3.29 18.79
N THR A 419 -5.28 2.91 17.76
CA THR A 419 -5.66 1.52 17.52
C THR A 419 -4.91 1.03 16.29
N ILE A 420 -4.11 -0.02 16.45
CA ILE A 420 -3.17 -0.52 15.44
C ILE A 420 -3.73 -1.78 14.82
N TYR A 421 -3.70 -1.83 13.48
CA TYR A 421 -4.10 -2.98 12.68
C TYR A 421 -2.94 -3.42 11.79
N ASP A 422 -2.77 -4.73 11.66
CA ASP A 422 -1.77 -5.36 10.80
C ASP A 422 -2.14 -5.27 9.30
N PRO A 423 -1.29 -5.78 8.38
CA PRO A 423 -1.58 -5.76 6.95
C PRO A 423 -2.85 -6.49 6.52
N ASP A 424 -3.33 -7.44 7.31
CA ASP A 424 -4.58 -8.17 7.05
C ASP A 424 -5.81 -7.45 7.65
N GLY A 425 -5.61 -6.32 8.34
CA GLY A 425 -6.64 -5.57 9.02
C GLY A 425 -7.01 -6.14 10.38
N ILE A 426 -6.20 -7.03 10.93
CA ILE A 426 -6.40 -7.64 12.25
C ILE A 426 -5.88 -6.66 13.32
N TYR A 427 -6.65 -6.49 14.39
CA TYR A 427 -6.25 -5.71 15.55
C TYR A 427 -4.96 -6.29 16.17
N VAL A 428 -3.97 -5.43 16.42
CA VAL A 428 -2.68 -5.80 17.03
C VAL A 428 -2.58 -5.28 18.45
N ALA A 429 -2.82 -3.99 18.63
CA ALA A 429 -2.65 -3.31 19.91
C ALA A 429 -3.38 -1.96 19.95
N TYR A 430 -3.55 -1.43 21.14
CA TYR A 430 -3.87 -0.02 21.34
C TYR A 430 -2.84 0.65 22.25
N GLN A 431 -2.67 1.97 22.06
CA GLN A 431 -1.80 2.81 22.86
C GLN A 431 -2.53 4.11 23.21
N TYR A 432 -2.51 4.50 24.48
CA TYR A 432 -2.98 5.82 24.89
C TYR A 432 -1.83 6.81 24.96
N CYS A 433 -1.99 7.95 24.32
CA CYS A 433 -0.99 9.02 24.24
C CYS A 433 -1.47 10.23 25.01
N TYR A 434 -0.73 10.60 26.05
CA TYR A 434 -1.06 11.75 26.90
C TYR A 434 -0.40 13.03 26.39
N ALA A 435 -1.13 14.15 26.39
CA ALA A 435 -0.58 15.47 26.08
C ALA A 435 0.48 15.88 27.12
N SER A 436 0.29 15.53 28.40
CA SER A 436 1.28 15.77 29.47
C SER A 436 2.65 15.14 29.20
N ASN A 437 2.68 14.06 28.42
CA ASN A 437 3.90 13.39 27.99
C ASN A 437 4.42 13.86 26.63
N ASN A 438 3.76 14.83 26.03
CA ASN A 438 4.01 15.33 24.67
C ASN A 438 3.74 14.26 23.58
N GLY A 439 3.07 13.15 23.90
CA GLY A 439 2.75 12.09 22.95
C GLY A 439 3.08 10.68 23.45
N CYS A 440 3.37 9.80 22.51
CA CYS A 440 3.69 8.38 22.78
C CYS A 440 4.45 7.74 21.61
N GLN A 441 4.83 6.48 21.80
CA GLN A 441 5.44 5.63 20.77
C GLN A 441 4.77 4.27 20.73
N ALA A 442 4.68 3.70 19.54
CA ALA A 442 4.33 2.29 19.30
C ALA A 442 5.47 1.62 18.53
N ASN A 443 5.98 0.51 19.06
CA ASN A 443 7.10 -0.25 18.48
C ASN A 443 6.58 -1.46 17.68
N PHE A 444 7.05 -1.62 16.45
CA PHE A 444 6.79 -2.74 15.56
C PHE A 444 8.07 -3.55 15.43
N VAL A 445 8.14 -4.65 16.14
CA VAL A 445 9.32 -5.53 16.14
C VAL A 445 9.09 -6.65 15.16
N ASN A 446 10.09 -6.91 14.29
CA ASN A 446 10.01 -7.97 13.27
C ASN A 446 8.69 -7.90 12.48
N ALA A 447 8.37 -6.71 11.96
CA ALA A 447 7.11 -6.44 11.30
C ALA A 447 6.84 -7.41 10.15
N ARG A 448 5.58 -7.78 9.95
CA ARG A 448 5.13 -8.51 8.76
C ARG A 448 5.15 -7.56 7.55
N ALA A 449 5.44 -8.11 6.35
CA ALA A 449 5.36 -7.33 5.13
C ALA A 449 3.92 -6.88 4.85
N GLY A 450 3.75 -5.63 4.41
CA GLY A 450 2.47 -5.08 3.99
C GLY A 450 2.11 -3.74 4.63
N THR A 451 0.88 -3.30 4.40
CA THR A 451 0.40 -1.99 4.85
C THR A 451 -0.30 -2.10 6.21
N TYR A 452 0.31 -1.52 7.22
CA TYR A 452 -0.29 -1.29 8.54
C TYR A 452 -1.23 -0.09 8.51
N SER A 453 -2.24 -0.12 9.37
CA SER A 453 -3.19 0.97 9.57
C SER A 453 -3.28 1.31 11.05
N VAL A 454 -3.20 2.60 11.37
CA VAL A 454 -3.36 3.10 12.73
C VAL A 454 -4.48 4.13 12.75
N VAL A 455 -5.48 3.89 13.58
CA VAL A 455 -6.58 4.82 13.82
C VAL A 455 -6.29 5.61 15.08
N ILE A 456 -6.33 6.92 14.96
CA ILE A 456 -6.08 7.87 16.04
C ILE A 456 -7.41 8.48 16.40
N ASN A 457 -7.92 8.14 17.59
CA ASN A 457 -9.23 8.56 18.08
C ASN A 457 -9.08 9.65 19.13
N ALA A 458 -9.87 10.73 18.99
CA ALA A 458 -10.09 11.66 20.08
C ALA A 458 -10.93 10.99 21.19
N PRO A 459 -10.70 11.28 22.48
CA PRO A 459 -11.56 10.83 23.54
C PRO A 459 -12.95 11.47 23.43
N TYR A 460 -13.96 10.81 24.02
CA TYR A 460 -15.31 11.32 24.05
C TYR A 460 -15.41 12.65 24.83
N GLY A 461 -16.16 13.59 24.27
CA GLY A 461 -16.59 14.82 24.94
C GLY A 461 -15.84 16.10 24.54
N GLY A 462 -16.52 16.98 23.84
CA GLY A 462 -16.16 18.37 23.55
C GLY A 462 -15.76 18.67 22.11
N ASP A 463 -16.25 19.77 21.56
CA ASP A 463 -15.96 20.32 20.21
C ASP A 463 -14.57 20.94 20.13
N GLN A 464 -13.53 20.21 20.56
CA GLN A 464 -12.22 20.80 20.74
C GLN A 464 -11.21 20.26 19.74
N THR A 465 -10.43 21.17 19.18
CA THR A 465 -9.37 20.84 18.23
C THR A 465 -8.17 20.25 18.97
N MET A 466 -7.67 19.13 18.47
CA MET A 466 -6.42 18.51 18.90
C MET A 466 -5.44 18.51 17.74
N SER A 467 -4.17 18.71 18.03
CA SER A 467 -3.12 18.63 17.02
C SER A 467 -1.97 17.75 17.51
N PHE A 468 -1.32 17.08 16.57
CA PHE A 468 -0.17 16.21 16.83
C PHE A 468 0.67 16.06 15.58
N LYS A 469 1.88 15.56 15.76
CA LYS A 469 2.77 15.15 14.68
C LYS A 469 2.97 13.64 14.70
N SER A 470 2.99 13.02 13.53
CA SER A 470 3.27 11.59 13.35
C SER A 470 4.60 11.40 12.63
N THR A 471 5.47 10.58 13.20
CA THR A 471 6.79 10.25 12.64
C THR A 471 6.98 8.75 12.65
N LEU A 472 7.41 8.16 11.54
CA LEU A 472 7.78 6.75 11.45
C LEU A 472 9.30 6.64 11.25
N SER A 473 9.95 5.87 12.09
CA SER A 473 11.41 5.73 12.09
C SER A 473 11.82 4.27 12.10
N THR A 474 12.95 3.95 11.45
CA THR A 474 13.62 2.66 11.61
C THR A 474 14.53 2.72 12.83
N ASP A 475 14.75 1.56 13.47
CA ASP A 475 15.71 1.46 14.55
C ASP A 475 17.15 1.76 14.06
N VAL A 476 17.94 2.38 14.91
CA VAL A 476 19.40 2.51 14.70
C VAL A 476 20.04 1.20 15.12
N THR A 477 20.77 0.59 14.21
CA THR A 477 21.48 -0.66 14.44
C THR A 477 22.99 -0.43 14.52
N GLY A 478 23.69 -1.27 15.29
CA GLY A 478 25.12 -1.17 15.44
C GLY A 478 25.70 -2.33 16.24
N THR A 479 27.01 -2.24 16.54
CA THR A 479 27.71 -3.23 17.38
C THR A 479 28.43 -2.50 18.50
N LEU A 480 28.20 -2.94 19.74
CA LEU A 480 28.95 -2.48 20.91
C LEU A 480 30.29 -3.25 20.99
N LYS A 481 31.36 -2.50 21.08
CA LYS A 481 32.69 -3.06 21.37
C LYS A 481 32.93 -3.04 22.89
N ALA A 482 33.38 -4.15 23.40
CA ALA A 482 33.73 -4.23 24.81
C ALA A 482 34.78 -3.18 25.19
N ASP A 483 34.65 -2.63 26.36
CA ASP A 483 35.56 -1.68 27.02
C ASP A 483 35.83 -0.40 26.21
N THR A 484 34.92 -0.07 25.25
CA THR A 484 35.00 1.11 24.40
C THR A 484 33.73 1.92 24.52
N ALA A 485 33.86 3.20 24.85
CA ALA A 485 32.73 4.12 24.87
C ALA A 485 32.29 4.46 23.45
N GLN A 486 31.00 4.31 23.17
CA GLN A 486 30.39 4.57 21.87
C GLN A 486 29.18 5.46 22.05
N THR A 487 29.03 6.47 21.18
CA THR A 487 27.87 7.35 21.21
C THR A 487 26.74 6.75 20.38
N LEU A 488 25.58 6.55 21.00
CA LEU A 488 24.32 6.28 20.34
C LEU A 488 23.56 7.59 20.19
N THR A 489 23.13 7.88 18.95
CA THR A 489 22.26 9.01 18.65
C THR A 489 21.00 8.51 17.99
N LEU A 490 19.85 8.74 18.62
CA LEU A 490 18.51 8.54 18.08
C LEU A 490 17.97 9.92 17.72
N GLY A 491 18.24 10.36 16.49
CA GLY A 491 17.99 11.74 16.06
C GLY A 491 16.55 11.99 15.61
N ARG A 492 15.71 10.96 15.58
CA ARG A 492 14.33 11.05 15.11
C ARG A 492 13.34 10.60 16.18
N ARG A 493 12.16 11.19 16.18
CA ARG A 493 11.06 10.72 17.02
C ARG A 493 10.68 9.29 16.66
N GLY A 494 10.43 8.46 17.68
CA GLY A 494 10.07 7.05 17.50
C GLY A 494 11.23 6.14 17.08
N GLN A 495 12.46 6.62 17.10
CA GLN A 495 13.64 5.83 16.78
C GLN A 495 14.15 5.09 18.00
N ASN A 496 14.40 3.78 17.88
CA ASN A 496 15.03 2.97 18.91
C ASN A 496 16.44 2.56 18.51
N GLY A 497 17.23 2.13 19.49
CA GLY A 497 18.56 1.54 19.29
C GLY A 497 18.52 0.02 19.42
N ARG A 498 19.15 -0.70 18.48
CA ARG A 498 19.41 -2.14 18.56
C ARG A 498 20.88 -2.40 18.31
N LEU A 499 21.63 -2.58 19.39
CA LEU A 499 23.08 -2.71 19.33
C LEU A 499 23.45 -4.15 19.71
N ALA A 500 24.14 -4.82 18.80
CA ALA A 500 24.59 -6.19 19.00
C ALA A 500 25.92 -6.21 19.75
N PHE A 501 26.16 -7.23 20.58
CA PHE A 501 27.48 -7.53 21.14
C PHE A 501 27.67 -9.04 21.29
N ALA A 502 28.90 -9.49 21.18
CA ALA A 502 29.25 -10.88 21.42
C ALA A 502 29.40 -11.13 22.91
N GLY A 503 28.75 -12.18 23.42
CA GLY A 503 28.87 -12.64 24.80
C GLY A 503 29.24 -14.13 24.88
N ARG A 504 29.93 -14.51 25.93
CA ARG A 504 30.27 -15.91 26.24
C ARG A 504 29.55 -16.38 27.50
N ALA A 505 29.13 -17.63 27.52
CA ALA A 505 28.55 -18.24 28.72
C ALA A 505 29.48 -18.04 29.92
N GLY A 506 28.94 -17.62 31.07
CA GLY A 506 29.69 -17.33 32.26
C GLY A 506 30.38 -15.95 32.30
N GLN A 507 30.40 -15.21 31.21
CA GLN A 507 30.98 -13.87 31.14
C GLN A 507 30.16 -12.89 31.98
N THR A 508 30.84 -12.02 32.72
CA THR A 508 30.24 -10.92 33.46
C THR A 508 30.51 -9.60 32.75
N VAL A 509 29.46 -8.85 32.51
CA VAL A 509 29.54 -7.55 31.85
C VAL A 509 28.58 -6.56 32.50
N ALA A 510 28.87 -5.29 32.38
CA ALA A 510 27.99 -4.21 32.78
C ALA A 510 27.82 -3.21 31.62
N LEU A 511 26.62 -2.71 31.45
CA LEU A 511 26.37 -1.60 30.52
C LEU A 511 26.37 -0.29 31.32
N GLN A 512 27.33 0.56 31.04
CA GLN A 512 27.31 1.93 31.52
C GLN A 512 26.68 2.85 30.50
N VAL A 513 25.73 3.68 30.95
CA VAL A 513 25.13 4.77 30.21
C VAL A 513 25.61 6.08 30.83
N ALA A 514 26.22 6.95 30.04
CA ALA A 514 26.69 8.26 30.46
C ALA A 514 26.24 9.35 29.52
N GLY A 515 26.17 10.58 29.99
CA GLY A 515 25.84 11.75 29.17
C GLY A 515 24.50 11.66 28.47
N GLN A 516 23.52 10.93 29.02
CA GLN A 516 22.20 10.81 28.42
C GLN A 516 21.52 12.17 28.36
N THR A 517 21.08 12.54 27.15
CA THR A 517 20.24 13.70 26.88
C THR A 517 19.05 13.28 26.01
N THR A 518 17.88 13.84 26.28
CA THR A 518 16.65 13.62 25.51
C THR A 518 16.01 14.94 25.10
N VAL A 519 15.18 14.91 24.05
CA VAL A 519 14.34 16.06 23.69
C VAL A 519 12.88 15.59 23.60
N PRO A 520 12.00 16.07 24.53
CA PRO A 520 12.24 16.95 25.68
C PRO A 520 13.26 16.38 26.69
N SER A 521 13.86 17.29 27.48
CA SER A 521 14.90 16.91 28.44
C SER A 521 14.36 16.06 29.58
N SER A 522 15.25 15.29 30.21
CA SER A 522 15.00 14.50 31.43
C SER A 522 13.91 13.43 31.26
N ARG A 523 13.74 12.90 30.04
CA ARG A 523 12.82 11.82 29.78
C ARG A 523 13.49 10.46 30.01
N MET A 524 12.66 9.51 30.45
CA MET A 524 13.08 8.15 30.77
C MET A 524 13.36 7.35 29.51
N THR A 525 14.43 6.56 29.53
CA THR A 525 14.80 5.62 28.47
C THR A 525 14.94 4.22 29.09
N TYR A 526 14.40 3.21 28.42
CA TYR A 526 14.59 1.80 28.75
C TYR A 526 15.82 1.25 28.05
N TYR A 527 16.63 0.52 28.81
CA TYR A 527 17.78 -0.23 28.32
C TYR A 527 17.54 -1.70 28.65
N THR A 528 17.27 -2.52 27.64
CA THR A 528 16.99 -3.95 27.83
C THR A 528 18.00 -4.78 27.07
N VAL A 529 18.63 -5.74 27.73
CA VAL A 529 19.55 -6.69 27.11
C VAL A 529 18.81 -8.00 26.87
N TYR A 530 18.80 -8.44 25.62
CA TYR A 530 18.27 -9.73 25.21
C TYR A 530 19.38 -10.73 24.91
N ALA A 531 19.18 -11.97 25.33
CA ALA A 531 20.01 -13.12 24.99
C ALA A 531 19.84 -13.53 23.51
N PRO A 532 20.71 -14.41 22.98
CA PRO A 532 20.61 -14.91 21.60
C PRO A 532 19.29 -15.60 21.27
N ASP A 533 18.59 -16.14 22.25
CA ASP A 533 17.26 -16.76 22.10
C ASP A 533 16.10 -15.76 22.20
N GLY A 534 16.41 -14.47 22.42
CA GLY A 534 15.42 -13.39 22.57
C GLY A 534 14.89 -13.22 24.01
N SER A 535 15.32 -14.04 24.97
CA SER A 535 14.95 -13.87 26.38
C SER A 535 15.59 -12.62 26.98
N THR A 536 14.91 -11.96 27.94
CA THR A 536 15.47 -10.80 28.66
C THR A 536 16.50 -11.24 29.65
N VAL A 537 17.71 -10.69 29.56
CA VAL A 537 18.80 -10.92 30.54
C VAL A 537 18.72 -9.92 31.69
N ALA A 538 18.57 -8.65 31.36
CA ALA A 538 18.46 -7.57 32.35
C ALA A 538 17.83 -6.33 31.69
N SER A 539 17.27 -5.44 32.51
CA SER A 539 16.77 -4.15 32.09
C SER A 539 17.03 -3.08 33.14
N ALA A 540 17.16 -1.84 32.68
CA ALA A 540 17.23 -0.64 33.51
C ALA A 540 16.49 0.51 32.86
N THR A 541 16.11 1.49 33.66
CA THR A 541 15.57 2.77 33.18
C THR A 541 16.49 3.90 33.64
N ALA A 542 16.67 4.90 32.82
CA ALA A 542 17.45 6.08 33.15
C ALA A 542 16.86 7.35 32.59
N THR A 543 17.02 8.44 33.32
CA THR A 543 16.79 9.83 32.86
C THR A 543 18.11 10.58 32.66
N SER A 544 19.20 9.98 33.11
CA SER A 544 20.57 10.52 33.06
C SER A 544 21.58 9.36 32.98
N ALA A 545 22.66 9.39 33.73
CA ALA A 545 23.60 8.29 33.79
C ALA A 545 23.07 7.09 34.60
N THR A 546 23.40 5.88 34.19
CA THR A 546 23.10 4.64 34.92
C THR A 546 24.11 3.54 34.58
N THR A 547 24.16 2.53 35.43
CA THR A 547 24.90 1.28 35.16
C THR A 547 23.96 0.09 35.32
N LEU A 548 23.83 -0.71 34.29
CA LEU A 548 23.10 -1.96 34.30
C LEU A 548 24.08 -3.12 34.43
N ASN A 549 24.15 -3.70 35.63
CA ASN A 549 24.95 -4.91 35.88
C ASN A 549 24.19 -6.13 35.35
N LEU A 550 24.76 -6.82 34.35
CA LEU A 550 24.16 -8.04 33.84
C LEU A 550 24.54 -9.22 34.77
N PRO A 551 23.63 -10.17 34.97
CA PRO A 551 24.02 -11.46 35.55
C PRO A 551 25.03 -12.14 34.64
N SER A 552 25.70 -13.18 35.17
CA SER A 552 26.55 -14.04 34.35
C SER A 552 25.78 -14.48 33.09
N LEU A 553 26.35 -14.21 31.92
CA LEU A 553 25.68 -14.47 30.64
C LEU A 553 25.34 -15.96 30.50
N PRO A 554 24.09 -16.33 30.21
CA PRO A 554 23.66 -17.74 30.22
C PRO A 554 24.23 -18.56 29.06
N THR A 555 24.46 -17.96 27.90
CA THR A 555 24.86 -18.65 26.67
C THR A 555 25.94 -17.88 25.91
N THR A 556 26.69 -18.59 25.08
CA THR A 556 27.58 -17.94 24.10
C THR A 556 26.83 -17.58 22.86
N GLY A 557 26.94 -16.33 22.39
CA GLY A 557 26.26 -15.88 21.19
C GLY A 557 26.19 -14.37 21.07
N THR A 558 25.33 -13.90 20.16
CA THR A 558 25.09 -12.47 19.94
C THR A 558 23.92 -12.00 20.79
N TYR A 559 24.22 -11.08 21.70
CA TYR A 559 23.24 -10.37 22.53
C TYR A 559 22.80 -9.09 21.85
N THR A 560 21.62 -8.59 22.20
CA THR A 560 21.09 -7.33 21.69
C THR A 560 20.76 -6.39 22.85
N LEU A 561 21.39 -5.23 22.86
CA LEU A 561 20.94 -4.11 23.69
C LEU A 561 19.85 -3.36 22.91
N PHE A 562 18.65 -3.33 23.47
CA PHE A 562 17.53 -2.52 22.98
C PHE A 562 17.43 -1.25 23.82
N VAL A 563 17.46 -0.10 23.15
CA VAL A 563 17.37 1.24 23.76
C VAL A 563 16.09 1.88 23.28
N ASP A 564 15.15 2.11 24.19
CA ASP A 564 13.79 2.59 23.90
C ASP A 564 13.49 3.86 24.71
N PRO A 565 13.55 5.06 24.09
CA PRO A 565 13.03 6.28 24.70
C PRO A 565 11.52 6.17 24.90
N TYR A 566 11.05 6.30 26.14
CA TYR A 566 9.73 5.85 26.59
C TYR A 566 8.54 6.41 25.80
N TYR A 567 8.61 7.66 25.39
CA TYR A 567 7.55 8.31 24.58
C TYR A 567 8.01 8.64 23.16
N GLY A 568 9.07 7.97 22.69
CA GLY A 568 9.62 8.18 21.36
C GLY A 568 10.43 9.48 21.24
N GLU A 569 11.06 9.94 22.31
CA GLU A 569 11.94 11.09 22.31
C GLU A 569 13.20 10.86 21.45
N THR A 570 13.84 11.93 21.03
CA THR A 570 15.21 11.84 20.53
C THR A 570 16.17 11.64 21.70
N LEU A 571 17.26 10.88 21.47
CA LEU A 571 18.22 10.52 22.51
C LEU A 571 19.65 10.69 21.99
N SER A 572 20.54 11.15 22.85
CA SER A 572 21.97 10.97 22.70
C SER A 572 22.53 10.42 24.03
N ALA A 573 23.30 9.34 23.97
CA ALA A 573 23.93 8.75 25.15
C ALA A 573 25.25 8.09 24.76
N GLN A 574 26.20 8.11 25.67
CA GLN A 574 27.44 7.35 25.58
C GLN A 574 27.25 5.99 26.27
N LEU A 575 27.49 4.92 25.54
CA LEU A 575 27.31 3.54 25.97
C LEU A 575 28.68 2.86 26.06
N THR A 576 28.98 2.24 27.20
CA THR A 576 30.18 1.42 27.39
C THR A 576 29.76 0.06 27.88
N LEU A 577 30.10 -0.99 27.13
CA LEU A 577 29.95 -2.39 27.59
C LEU A 577 31.23 -2.80 28.31
N ALA A 578 31.25 -2.61 29.63
CA ALA A 578 32.41 -2.89 30.47
C ALA A 578 32.50 -4.38 30.77
N THR A 579 33.62 -5.02 30.45
CA THR A 579 33.89 -6.41 30.85
C THR A 579 34.33 -6.46 32.29
N GLY A 580 33.72 -7.35 33.08
CA GLY A 580 34.10 -7.51 34.49
C GLY A 580 35.51 -8.05 34.65
N THR A 581 36.25 -7.56 35.64
CA THR A 581 37.53 -8.14 36.08
C THR A 581 37.25 -9.20 37.13
N ALA A 582 37.95 -10.33 37.02
CA ALA A 582 37.88 -11.41 38.01
C ALA A 582 39.06 -11.35 38.96
N GLY A 583 38.81 -11.60 40.22
CA GLY A 583 39.83 -11.74 41.24
C GLY A 583 39.54 -12.88 42.21
N GLY A 584 40.53 -13.43 42.82
CA GLY A 584 40.40 -14.42 43.88
C GLY A 584 40.63 -13.79 45.25
N GLN A 585 39.73 -14.01 46.19
CA GLN A 585 39.90 -13.58 47.60
C GLN A 585 40.21 -14.77 48.49
N THR A 586 41.22 -14.65 49.30
CA THR A 586 41.54 -15.68 50.28
C THR A 586 40.75 -15.49 51.57
N THR A 587 40.33 -16.59 52.17
CA THR A 587 39.54 -16.57 53.42
C THR A 587 40.39 -16.36 54.69
N ASN A 588 41.70 -16.17 54.54
CA ASN A 588 42.64 -15.98 55.66
C ASN A 588 42.84 -14.52 56.08
N GLY A 589 42.02 -13.58 55.58
CA GLY A 589 42.13 -12.16 55.97
C GLY A 589 43.17 -11.36 55.18
N THR A 590 43.87 -11.96 54.22
CA THR A 590 44.79 -11.21 53.33
C THR A 590 44.02 -10.28 52.41
N SER A 591 44.34 -8.99 52.46
CA SER A 591 43.74 -8.01 51.59
C SER A 591 44.24 -8.13 50.13
N GLY A 592 43.34 -8.14 49.19
CA GLY A 592 43.64 -8.07 47.76
C GLY A 592 43.36 -6.66 47.21
N SER A 593 44.17 -6.22 46.27
CA SER A 593 43.95 -4.94 45.53
C SER A 593 43.43 -5.23 44.14
N TYR A 594 42.34 -4.60 43.78
CA TYR A 594 41.69 -4.77 42.48
C TYR A 594 41.41 -3.39 41.88
N ALA A 595 41.67 -3.22 40.62
CA ALA A 595 41.45 -1.96 39.91
C ALA A 595 40.49 -2.15 38.73
N THR A 596 39.63 -1.18 38.50
CA THR A 596 38.85 -1.06 37.28
C THR A 596 39.53 -0.11 36.30
N THR A 597 39.49 -0.43 35.00
CA THR A 597 40.17 0.33 33.96
C THR A 597 39.20 1.09 33.05
N VAL A 598 37.94 0.71 33.11
CA VAL A 598 36.87 1.32 32.31
C VAL A 598 35.73 1.75 33.21
N PRO A 599 35.07 2.89 32.92
CA PRO A 599 33.88 3.30 33.66
C PRO A 599 32.78 2.24 33.61
N GLY A 600 32.13 1.97 34.76
CA GLY A 600 31.08 0.95 34.89
C GLY A 600 31.56 -0.47 35.01
N GLN A 601 32.87 -0.70 35.02
CA GLN A 601 33.47 -2.02 35.23
C GLN A 601 33.26 -2.53 36.66
N ASN A 602 32.82 -3.80 36.77
CA ASN A 602 32.70 -4.49 38.06
C ASN A 602 33.91 -5.38 38.35
N VAL A 603 34.24 -5.55 39.63
CA VAL A 603 35.19 -6.55 40.09
C VAL A 603 34.40 -7.71 40.66
N TYR A 604 34.59 -8.90 40.10
CA TYR A 604 33.98 -10.15 40.59
C TYR A 604 35.01 -10.95 41.38
N LEU A 605 34.76 -11.07 42.64
CA LEU A 605 35.66 -11.80 43.53
C LEU A 605 35.11 -13.21 43.79
N THR A 606 35.94 -14.21 43.57
CA THR A 606 35.66 -15.60 43.97
C THR A 606 36.45 -15.93 45.24
N PHE A 607 35.83 -16.66 46.15
CA PHE A 607 36.48 -17.22 47.34
C PHE A 607 36.00 -18.64 47.55
N LYS A 608 36.87 -19.46 48.12
CA LYS A 608 36.52 -20.82 48.57
C LYS A 608 36.11 -20.72 50.05
N ALA A 609 34.86 -21.15 50.31
CA ALA A 609 34.37 -21.35 51.69
C ALA A 609 34.83 -22.67 52.25
#